data_5f4a1990a6ded0cdbf60d5ba5f058b3d
#
_entry.id   5f4a1990a6ded0cdbf60d5ba5f058b3d
#
_cell.length_a   1.000
_cell.length_b   1.000
_cell.length_c   1.000
_cell.angle_alpha   90.00
_cell.angle_beta   90.00
_cell.angle_gamma   90.00
#
_symmetry.space_group_name_H-M   'P 1'
#
loop_
_entity.id
_entity.type
_entity.pdbx_description
1 polymer ?
#
loop_
_entity_poly.entity_id
_entity_poly.type
_entity_poly.pdbx_seq_one_letter_code
_entity_poly.pdbx_strand_id
1 'polypeptide(L)'
;FVAVSTNLPAIGAFGIQSENVFPMNDWVGGRFSLWSAVGLSIALAVGPDHFEALLEGANEMDTHFATAPIDENIPAILALLTVWYTSFLDAQSEAVIPYTQYLHRLPAYLQQGIMESNGKSVDRNGEAVSYQTGNIVWGEPGTNSQHAFFQLMHQGTKLIPAHFIGFVESLHGNQDHHDKLMANFFAQTEALMQGKTEAQVREELVAKGLSGDALEKLMPFKIFSG
;
A
#
# COMPACT_ATOMS: atom_id res chain seq x y z
N PHE A 1 -30.91 18.47 5.49
CA PHE A 1 -30.41 17.18 4.99
C PHE A 1 -30.04 17.29 3.52
N VAL A 2 -28.99 16.62 3.10
CA VAL A 2 -28.57 16.42 1.71
C VAL A 2 -28.45 14.94 1.41
N ALA A 3 -28.55 14.56 0.13
CA ALA A 3 -28.36 13.17 -0.30
C ALA A 3 -27.37 13.07 -1.46
N VAL A 4 -26.59 12.00 -1.45
CA VAL A 4 -25.78 11.57 -2.60
C VAL A 4 -26.33 10.22 -3.03
N SER A 5 -26.99 10.16 -4.16
CA SER A 5 -27.67 8.93 -4.62
C SER A 5 -28.19 9.06 -6.04
N THR A 6 -28.40 7.92 -6.69
CA THR A 6 -29.12 7.80 -7.96
C THR A 6 -30.62 7.53 -7.78
N ASN A 7 -31.07 7.12 -6.57
CA ASN A 7 -32.44 6.73 -6.30
C ASN A 7 -33.32 7.93 -5.90
N LEU A 8 -33.64 8.79 -6.85
CA LEU A 8 -34.43 9.99 -6.63
C LEU A 8 -35.83 9.73 -6.01
N PRO A 9 -36.58 8.67 -6.40
CA PRO A 9 -37.87 8.37 -5.76
C PRO A 9 -37.76 8.09 -4.25
N ALA A 10 -36.76 7.33 -3.81
CA ALA A 10 -36.56 7.04 -2.40
C ALA A 10 -36.14 8.30 -1.62
N ILE A 11 -35.33 9.17 -2.22
CA ILE A 11 -34.90 10.44 -1.63
C ILE A 11 -36.10 11.36 -1.43
N GLY A 12 -36.98 11.49 -2.43
CA GLY A 12 -38.21 12.29 -2.35
C GLY A 12 -39.15 11.74 -1.27
N ALA A 13 -39.33 10.42 -1.20
CA ALA A 13 -40.12 9.77 -0.14
C ALA A 13 -39.59 10.00 1.27
N PHE A 14 -38.24 10.15 1.42
CA PHE A 14 -37.60 10.50 2.68
C PHE A 14 -37.77 11.99 3.05
N GLY A 15 -38.20 12.84 2.11
CA GLY A 15 -38.47 14.26 2.34
C GLY A 15 -37.29 15.20 2.03
N ILE A 16 -36.27 14.74 1.31
CA ILE A 16 -35.17 15.60 0.83
C ILE A 16 -35.60 16.26 -0.48
N GLN A 17 -35.46 17.58 -0.53
CA GLN A 17 -35.77 18.37 -1.73
C GLN A 17 -34.74 18.16 -2.83
N SER A 18 -35.16 18.23 -4.09
CA SER A 18 -34.32 17.93 -5.27
C SER A 18 -33.06 18.80 -5.36
N GLU A 19 -33.13 20.04 -4.92
CA GLU A 19 -31.99 20.96 -4.87
C GLU A 19 -30.88 20.53 -3.87
N ASN A 20 -31.22 19.66 -2.93
CA ASN A 20 -30.31 19.13 -1.93
C ASN A 20 -29.79 17.73 -2.28
N VAL A 21 -29.99 17.30 -3.52
CA VAL A 21 -29.50 16.02 -4.03
C VAL A 21 -28.27 16.23 -4.90
N PHE A 22 -27.19 15.56 -4.53
CA PHE A 22 -25.97 15.48 -5.32
C PHE A 22 -25.99 14.17 -6.10
N PRO A 23 -26.27 14.22 -7.41
CA PRO A 23 -26.35 13.00 -8.20
C PRO A 23 -24.97 12.39 -8.43
N MET A 24 -24.91 11.09 -8.51
CA MET A 24 -23.72 10.36 -8.95
C MET A 24 -24.08 9.60 -10.24
N ASN A 25 -23.07 9.36 -11.07
CA ASN A 25 -23.27 8.65 -12.33
C ASN A 25 -23.27 7.13 -12.10
N ASP A 26 -23.98 6.40 -12.95
CA ASP A 26 -24.13 4.93 -12.82
C ASP A 26 -22.82 4.15 -12.96
N TRP A 27 -21.81 4.73 -13.61
CA TRP A 27 -20.49 4.12 -13.74
C TRP A 27 -19.59 4.32 -12.50
N VAL A 28 -20.03 5.09 -11.50
CA VAL A 28 -19.26 5.32 -10.28
C VAL A 28 -19.38 4.09 -9.38
N GLY A 29 -18.31 3.29 -9.32
CA GLY A 29 -18.21 2.14 -8.43
C GLY A 29 -17.84 2.54 -7.01
N GLY A 30 -18.38 1.84 -5.99
CA GLY A 30 -18.19 2.19 -4.58
C GLY A 30 -16.73 2.42 -4.15
N ARG A 31 -15.84 1.50 -4.49
CA ARG A 31 -14.39 1.58 -4.15
C ARG A 31 -13.62 2.65 -4.92
N PHE A 32 -14.19 3.17 -6.01
CA PHE A 32 -13.63 4.24 -6.84
C PHE A 32 -14.48 5.52 -6.81
N SER A 33 -15.36 5.68 -5.83
CA SER A 33 -16.33 6.77 -5.75
C SER A 33 -15.81 8.04 -5.08
N LEU A 34 -14.67 7.98 -4.40
CA LEU A 34 -14.06 9.08 -3.66
C LEU A 34 -13.97 10.40 -4.48
N TRP A 35 -13.69 10.27 -5.76
CA TRP A 35 -13.52 11.36 -6.73
C TRP A 35 -14.83 11.99 -7.19
N SER A 36 -15.97 11.39 -6.87
CA SER A 36 -17.32 11.83 -7.29
C SER A 36 -18.02 12.60 -6.18
N ALA A 37 -19.31 12.87 -6.38
CA ALA A 37 -20.20 13.45 -5.37
C ALA A 37 -20.21 12.68 -4.03
N VAL A 38 -19.81 11.40 -4.02
CA VAL A 38 -19.64 10.61 -2.79
C VAL A 38 -18.54 11.19 -1.90
N GLY A 39 -17.55 11.89 -2.46
CA GLY A 39 -16.52 12.62 -1.73
C GLY A 39 -17.00 13.87 -0.98
N LEU A 40 -18.28 14.24 -1.08
CA LEU A 40 -18.83 15.41 -0.40
C LEU A 40 -18.54 15.41 1.10
N SER A 41 -18.60 14.27 1.77
CA SER A 41 -18.29 14.17 3.20
C SER A 41 -16.83 14.52 3.51
N ILE A 42 -15.92 14.21 2.61
CA ILE A 42 -14.49 14.55 2.72
C ILE A 42 -14.33 16.06 2.50
N ALA A 43 -14.91 16.59 1.42
CA ALA A 43 -14.87 18.02 1.12
C ALA A 43 -15.42 18.87 2.27
N LEU A 44 -16.47 18.41 2.96
CA LEU A 44 -17.01 19.07 4.16
C LEU A 44 -16.08 18.95 5.38
N ALA A 45 -15.35 17.85 5.49
CA ALA A 45 -14.46 17.61 6.64
C ALA A 45 -13.12 18.37 6.53
N VAL A 46 -12.53 18.42 5.31
CA VAL A 46 -11.19 18.99 5.10
C VAL A 46 -11.22 20.36 4.43
N GLY A 47 -12.36 20.79 3.91
CA GLY A 47 -12.54 22.01 3.12
C GLY A 47 -12.35 21.79 1.62
N PRO A 48 -12.90 22.68 0.79
CA PRO A 48 -12.89 22.53 -0.68
C PRO A 48 -11.46 22.54 -1.24
N ASP A 49 -10.59 23.41 -0.77
CA ASP A 49 -9.23 23.58 -1.28
C ASP A 49 -8.41 22.26 -1.12
N HIS A 50 -8.53 21.60 0.04
CA HIS A 50 -7.84 20.32 0.26
C HIS A 50 -8.48 19.19 -0.52
N PHE A 51 -9.78 19.24 -0.76
CA PHE A 51 -10.43 18.25 -1.63
C PHE A 51 -10.05 18.45 -3.10
N GLU A 52 -9.95 19.68 -3.57
CA GLU A 52 -9.41 19.99 -4.91
C GLU A 52 -7.97 19.50 -5.06
N ALA A 53 -7.10 19.77 -4.09
CA ALA A 53 -5.72 19.27 -4.11
C ALA A 53 -5.65 17.72 -4.17
N LEU A 54 -6.58 17.01 -3.51
CA LEU A 54 -6.69 15.56 -3.64
C LEU A 54 -7.04 15.14 -5.08
N LEU A 55 -7.97 15.86 -5.73
CA LEU A 55 -8.34 15.58 -7.13
C LEU A 55 -7.21 15.92 -8.10
N GLU A 56 -6.46 17.00 -7.85
CA GLU A 56 -5.27 17.37 -8.63
C GLU A 56 -4.20 16.29 -8.58
N GLY A 57 -3.87 15.78 -7.39
CA GLY A 57 -2.90 14.68 -7.25
C GLY A 57 -3.33 13.41 -8.00
N ALA A 58 -4.63 13.09 -7.99
CA ALA A 58 -5.17 11.98 -8.78
C ALA A 58 -5.02 12.25 -10.29
N ASN A 59 -5.31 13.47 -10.75
CA ASN A 59 -5.17 13.86 -12.15
C ASN A 59 -3.70 13.86 -12.62
N GLU A 60 -2.76 14.21 -11.76
CA GLU A 60 -1.33 14.10 -12.06
C GLU A 60 -0.93 12.65 -12.31
N MET A 61 -1.39 11.72 -11.47
CA MET A 61 -1.12 10.29 -11.66
C MET A 61 -1.81 9.72 -12.90
N ASP A 62 -3.05 10.11 -13.18
CA ASP A 62 -3.77 9.72 -14.40
C ASP A 62 -3.03 10.21 -15.66
N THR A 63 -2.53 11.44 -15.65
CA THR A 63 -1.73 12.02 -16.72
C THR A 63 -0.41 11.26 -16.89
N HIS A 64 0.29 10.99 -15.79
CA HIS A 64 1.52 10.19 -15.80
C HIS A 64 1.25 8.78 -16.37
N PHE A 65 0.21 8.11 -15.93
CA PHE A 65 -0.16 6.78 -16.45
C PHE A 65 -0.45 6.80 -17.96
N ALA A 66 -1.15 7.82 -18.44
CA ALA A 66 -1.51 7.94 -19.85
C ALA A 66 -0.35 8.31 -20.77
N THR A 67 0.68 9.00 -20.26
CA THR A 67 1.71 9.64 -21.11
C THR A 67 3.13 9.12 -20.88
N ALA A 68 3.46 8.57 -19.72
CA ALA A 68 4.81 8.09 -19.43
C ALA A 68 5.13 6.83 -20.25
N PRO A 69 6.38 6.67 -20.75
CA PRO A 69 6.84 5.44 -21.35
C PRO A 69 6.77 4.30 -20.34
N ILE A 70 6.63 3.05 -20.81
CA ILE A 70 6.33 1.89 -19.95
C ILE A 70 7.38 1.65 -18.86
N ASP A 71 8.62 1.92 -19.13
CA ASP A 71 9.76 1.77 -18.23
C ASP A 71 9.92 2.90 -17.20
N GLU A 72 9.13 3.96 -17.34
CA GLU A 72 9.04 5.06 -16.38
C GLU A 72 7.63 5.16 -15.74
N ASN A 73 6.68 4.36 -16.20
CA ASN A 73 5.27 4.41 -15.82
C ASN A 73 5.02 3.70 -14.47
N ILE A 74 4.94 4.47 -13.38
CA ILE A 74 4.84 3.95 -12.02
C ILE A 74 3.69 2.94 -11.85
N PRO A 75 2.43 3.24 -12.22
CA PRO A 75 1.33 2.27 -12.07
C PRO A 75 1.54 1.00 -12.89
N ALA A 76 2.06 1.12 -14.11
CA ALA A 76 2.33 -0.02 -14.97
C ALA A 76 3.45 -0.91 -14.41
N ILE A 77 4.55 -0.31 -13.92
CA ILE A 77 5.65 -1.04 -13.28
C ILE A 77 5.15 -1.77 -12.03
N LEU A 78 4.38 -1.11 -11.16
CA LEU A 78 3.83 -1.75 -9.97
C LEU A 78 2.92 -2.94 -10.32
N ALA A 79 2.06 -2.79 -11.33
CA ALA A 79 1.21 -3.88 -11.81
C ALA A 79 2.03 -5.06 -12.36
N LEU A 80 3.07 -4.79 -13.14
CA LEU A 80 3.97 -5.81 -13.67
C LEU A 80 4.74 -6.52 -12.55
N LEU A 81 5.21 -5.79 -11.54
CA LEU A 81 5.87 -6.38 -10.37
C LEU A 81 4.92 -7.27 -9.57
N THR A 82 3.66 -6.84 -9.36
CA THR A 82 2.65 -7.69 -8.70
C THR A 82 2.43 -8.99 -9.47
N VAL A 83 2.28 -8.94 -10.80
CA VAL A 83 2.16 -10.15 -11.63
C VAL A 83 3.43 -11.01 -11.54
N TRP A 84 4.59 -10.41 -11.58
CA TRP A 84 5.87 -11.10 -11.46
C TRP A 84 5.99 -11.85 -10.14
N TYR A 85 5.74 -11.19 -9.04
CA TYR A 85 5.82 -11.80 -7.71
C TYR A 85 4.77 -12.88 -7.49
N THR A 86 3.53 -12.64 -7.90
CA THR A 86 2.43 -13.61 -7.66
C THR A 86 2.48 -14.80 -8.60
N SER A 87 2.68 -14.60 -9.90
CA SER A 87 2.56 -15.67 -10.90
C SER A 87 3.87 -16.41 -11.17
N PHE A 88 5.03 -15.80 -10.92
CA PHE A 88 6.33 -16.41 -11.22
C PHE A 88 7.13 -16.78 -9.97
N LEU A 89 6.93 -16.06 -8.85
CA LEU A 89 7.67 -16.29 -7.61
C LEU A 89 6.79 -16.81 -6.47
N ASP A 90 5.52 -17.12 -6.75
CA ASP A 90 4.53 -17.67 -5.79
C ASP A 90 4.34 -16.82 -4.52
N ALA A 91 4.52 -15.50 -4.61
CA ALA A 91 4.20 -14.60 -3.51
C ALA A 91 2.67 -14.52 -3.35
N GLN A 92 2.16 -14.89 -2.19
CA GLN A 92 0.72 -14.96 -1.92
C GLN A 92 0.17 -13.71 -1.24
N SER A 93 1.04 -12.83 -0.80
CA SER A 93 0.65 -11.60 -0.12
C SER A 93 1.60 -10.46 -0.47
N GLU A 94 1.13 -9.24 -0.24
CA GLU A 94 1.86 -8.01 -0.50
C GLU A 94 1.62 -7.05 0.67
N ALA A 95 2.68 -6.51 1.25
CA ALA A 95 2.61 -5.61 2.37
C ALA A 95 2.63 -4.14 1.90
N VAL A 96 1.72 -3.32 2.41
CA VAL A 96 1.69 -1.87 2.19
C VAL A 96 2.02 -1.17 3.51
N ILE A 97 3.15 -0.49 3.55
CA ILE A 97 3.75 0.03 4.79
C ILE A 97 3.93 1.55 4.69
N PRO A 98 2.89 2.32 5.03
CA PRO A 98 3.00 3.78 5.05
C PRO A 98 3.77 4.26 6.29
N TYR A 99 4.81 5.05 6.09
CA TYR A 99 5.55 5.71 7.17
C TYR A 99 4.86 7.03 7.55
N THR A 100 3.58 6.92 7.83
CA THR A 100 2.74 8.00 8.34
C THR A 100 1.46 7.44 8.98
N GLN A 101 1.05 8.02 10.10
CA GLN A 101 -0.20 7.65 10.78
C GLN A 101 -1.44 8.01 9.95
N TYR A 102 -1.38 9.05 9.11
CA TYR A 102 -2.53 9.47 8.30
C TYR A 102 -2.95 8.45 7.25
N LEU A 103 -2.04 7.60 6.81
CA LEU A 103 -2.34 6.51 5.87
C LEU A 103 -2.56 5.15 6.57
N HIS A 104 -2.81 5.11 7.89
CA HIS A 104 -3.02 3.85 8.61
C HIS A 104 -4.16 2.99 8.02
N ARG A 105 -5.15 3.61 7.37
CA ARG A 105 -6.25 2.90 6.70
C ARG A 105 -6.00 2.57 5.23
N LEU A 106 -4.88 3.01 4.65
CA LEU A 106 -4.57 2.75 3.24
C LEU A 106 -4.51 1.25 2.90
N PRO A 107 -3.86 0.37 3.68
CA PRO A 107 -3.89 -1.06 3.38
C PRO A 107 -5.32 -1.62 3.34
N ALA A 108 -6.17 -1.24 4.29
CA ALA A 108 -7.57 -1.67 4.32
C ALA A 108 -8.40 -1.12 3.14
N TYR A 109 -8.13 0.09 2.68
CA TYR A 109 -8.75 0.64 1.48
C TYR A 109 -8.33 -0.15 0.23
N LEU A 110 -7.03 -0.46 0.10
CA LEU A 110 -6.50 -1.22 -1.03
C LEU A 110 -7.00 -2.68 -1.04
N GLN A 111 -7.38 -3.25 0.10
CA GLN A 111 -8.01 -4.59 0.14
C GLN A 111 -9.24 -4.64 -0.75
N GLN A 112 -10.15 -3.68 -0.64
CA GLN A 112 -11.31 -3.62 -1.53
C GLN A 112 -10.91 -3.24 -2.95
N GLY A 113 -10.04 -2.26 -3.13
CA GLY A 113 -9.58 -1.81 -4.44
C GLY A 113 -8.89 -2.89 -5.26
N ILE A 114 -8.12 -3.77 -4.62
CA ILE A 114 -7.28 -4.78 -5.27
C ILE A 114 -7.89 -6.18 -5.14
N MET A 115 -8.17 -6.66 -3.92
CA MET A 115 -8.56 -8.04 -3.69
C MET A 115 -9.96 -8.34 -4.26
N GLU A 116 -10.93 -7.45 -4.06
CA GLU A 116 -12.27 -7.60 -4.65
C GLU A 116 -12.24 -7.47 -6.17
N SER A 117 -11.42 -6.57 -6.71
CA SER A 117 -11.32 -6.36 -8.15
C SER A 117 -10.64 -7.52 -8.87
N ASN A 118 -9.53 -8.02 -8.34
CA ASN A 118 -8.67 -9.00 -9.00
C ASN A 118 -8.88 -10.43 -8.50
N GLY A 119 -9.56 -10.65 -7.39
CA GLY A 119 -9.83 -11.98 -6.83
C GLY A 119 -10.86 -12.76 -7.65
N LYS A 120 -10.53 -13.10 -8.88
CA LYS A 120 -11.38 -13.80 -9.84
C LYS A 120 -10.77 -15.15 -10.22
N SER A 121 -11.58 -16.18 -10.35
CA SER A 121 -11.19 -17.52 -10.78
C SER A 121 -11.46 -17.80 -12.27
N VAL A 122 -12.05 -16.83 -12.95
CA VAL A 122 -12.39 -16.92 -14.38
C VAL A 122 -11.92 -15.67 -15.13
N ASP A 123 -11.65 -15.83 -16.40
CA ASP A 123 -11.34 -14.75 -17.33
C ASP A 123 -12.60 -14.00 -17.80
N ARG A 124 -12.44 -13.07 -18.76
CA ARG A 124 -13.56 -12.29 -19.32
C ARG A 124 -14.55 -13.12 -20.14
N ASN A 125 -14.17 -14.32 -20.57
CA ASN A 125 -15.04 -15.25 -21.30
C ASN A 125 -15.75 -16.22 -20.36
N GLY A 126 -15.46 -16.19 -19.06
CA GLY A 126 -16.00 -17.09 -18.05
C GLY A 126 -15.23 -18.42 -17.94
N GLU A 127 -14.06 -18.54 -18.57
CA GLU A 127 -13.22 -19.72 -18.50
C GLU A 127 -12.30 -19.68 -17.29
N ALA A 128 -12.11 -20.84 -16.63
CA ALA A 128 -11.26 -20.95 -15.45
C ALA A 128 -9.80 -20.61 -15.79
N VAL A 129 -9.19 -19.76 -14.98
CA VAL A 129 -7.77 -19.39 -15.13
C VAL A 129 -6.87 -20.39 -14.41
N SER A 130 -5.66 -20.60 -14.94
CA SER A 130 -4.63 -21.50 -14.38
C SER A 130 -3.48 -20.77 -13.70
N TYR A 131 -3.60 -19.46 -13.54
CA TYR A 131 -2.59 -18.57 -12.93
C TYR A 131 -3.17 -17.83 -11.73
N GLN A 132 -2.31 -17.21 -10.93
CA GLN A 132 -2.73 -16.39 -9.78
C GLN A 132 -3.34 -15.09 -10.27
N THR A 133 -4.49 -14.69 -9.72
CA THR A 133 -5.23 -13.49 -10.16
C THR A 133 -5.18 -12.34 -9.18
N GLY A 134 -4.88 -12.57 -7.93
CA GLY A 134 -4.79 -11.55 -6.90
C GLY A 134 -4.05 -12.08 -5.69
N ASN A 135 -3.37 -11.18 -5.00
CA ASN A 135 -2.66 -11.46 -3.75
C ASN A 135 -3.41 -10.88 -2.56
N ILE A 136 -3.03 -11.30 -1.37
CA ILE A 136 -3.56 -10.77 -0.11
C ILE A 136 -2.82 -9.47 0.20
N VAL A 137 -3.54 -8.35 0.22
CA VAL A 137 -3.01 -7.04 0.60
C VAL A 137 -3.21 -6.82 2.11
N TRP A 138 -2.14 -6.44 2.79
CA TRP A 138 -2.14 -6.15 4.22
C TRP A 138 -1.06 -5.14 4.57
N GLY A 139 -1.04 -4.62 5.78
CA GLY A 139 0.00 -3.71 6.24
C GLY A 139 -0.45 -2.82 7.40
N GLU A 140 0.51 -2.10 7.94
CA GLU A 140 0.35 -1.17 9.05
C GLU A 140 1.38 -0.03 8.92
N PRO A 141 1.20 1.10 9.62
CA PRO A 141 2.19 2.16 9.65
C PRO A 141 3.59 1.69 10.04
N GLY A 142 4.61 2.18 9.34
CA GLY A 142 5.97 1.68 9.32
C GLY A 142 6.63 1.46 10.66
N THR A 143 6.65 2.45 11.57
CA THR A 143 7.32 2.32 12.87
C THR A 143 6.64 1.30 13.78
N ASN A 144 5.31 1.23 13.78
CA ASN A 144 4.57 0.25 14.58
C ASN A 144 4.75 -1.16 14.02
N SER A 145 4.70 -1.32 12.70
CA SER A 145 4.83 -2.61 12.02
C SER A 145 6.21 -3.27 12.21
N GLN A 146 7.27 -2.50 12.47
CA GLN A 146 8.59 -3.04 12.81
C GLN A 146 8.53 -3.97 14.03
N HIS A 147 7.66 -3.69 14.99
CA HIS A 147 7.46 -4.50 16.18
C HIS A 147 6.34 -5.53 16.06
N ALA A 148 5.62 -5.56 14.94
CA ALA A 148 4.51 -6.48 14.72
C ALA A 148 4.89 -7.66 13.81
N PHE A 149 5.44 -7.41 12.63
CA PHE A 149 5.62 -8.47 11.63
C PHE A 149 6.93 -8.39 10.82
N PHE A 150 7.81 -7.41 11.03
CA PHE A 150 9.06 -7.31 10.29
C PHE A 150 10.00 -8.48 10.53
N GLN A 151 9.90 -9.16 11.67
CA GLN A 151 10.64 -10.39 11.91
C GLN A 151 10.34 -11.45 10.84
N LEU A 152 9.06 -11.58 10.43
CA LEU A 152 8.66 -12.49 9.35
C LEU A 152 9.22 -12.04 7.99
N MET A 153 9.21 -10.74 7.72
CA MET A 153 9.70 -10.19 6.46
C MET A 153 11.22 -10.36 6.29
N HIS A 154 12.00 -10.16 7.38
CA HIS A 154 13.45 -10.26 7.34
C HIS A 154 13.98 -11.69 7.44
N GLN A 155 13.38 -12.54 8.26
CA GLN A 155 13.94 -13.86 8.61
C GLN A 155 12.91 -14.98 8.49
N GLY A 156 11.73 -14.72 7.96
CA GLY A 156 10.72 -15.74 7.72
C GLY A 156 10.99 -16.57 6.47
N THR A 157 10.10 -17.53 6.22
CA THR A 157 10.17 -18.44 5.07
C THR A 157 9.23 -18.02 3.94
N LYS A 158 8.65 -16.84 4.02
CA LYS A 158 7.69 -16.32 3.03
C LYS A 158 8.31 -15.19 2.23
N LEU A 159 8.16 -15.24 0.92
CA LEU A 159 8.42 -14.08 0.07
C LEU A 159 7.25 -13.10 0.20
N ILE A 160 7.54 -11.91 0.69
CA ILE A 160 6.55 -10.85 0.94
C ILE A 160 7.03 -9.57 0.26
N PRO A 161 6.61 -9.30 -0.97
CA PRO A 161 6.83 -8.00 -1.59
C PRO A 161 6.24 -6.89 -0.71
N ALA A 162 6.93 -5.77 -0.61
CA ALA A 162 6.51 -4.68 0.25
C ALA A 162 6.61 -3.31 -0.44
N HIS A 163 5.54 -2.52 -0.31
CA HIS A 163 5.48 -1.14 -0.75
C HIS A 163 5.65 -0.23 0.46
N PHE A 164 6.77 0.47 0.50
CA PHE A 164 7.04 1.48 1.51
C PHE A 164 6.64 2.84 0.99
N ILE A 165 5.82 3.57 1.75
CA ILE A 165 5.31 4.88 1.37
C ILE A 165 5.75 5.90 2.41
N GLY A 166 6.50 6.93 1.98
CA GLY A 166 6.96 8.02 2.84
C GLY A 166 6.67 9.37 2.19
N PHE A 167 6.51 10.40 3.01
CA PHE A 167 6.42 11.77 2.54
C PHE A 167 7.80 12.42 2.52
N VAL A 168 8.05 13.26 1.52
CA VAL A 168 9.31 14.01 1.42
C VAL A 168 9.42 15.06 2.52
N GLU A 169 8.28 15.67 2.87
CA GLU A 169 8.21 16.74 3.85
C GLU A 169 7.38 16.35 5.08
N SER A 170 7.69 16.99 6.21
CA SER A 170 6.94 16.81 7.45
C SER A 170 5.54 17.39 7.32
N LEU A 171 4.51 16.58 7.57
CA LEU A 171 3.11 17.04 7.60
C LEU A 171 2.76 17.90 8.84
N HIS A 172 3.69 18.02 9.81
CA HIS A 172 3.46 18.71 11.09
C HIS A 172 4.45 19.84 11.34
N GLY A 173 5.38 20.10 10.42
CA GLY A 173 6.45 21.05 10.63
C GLY A 173 7.49 20.65 11.71
N ASN A 174 7.44 19.42 12.24
CA ASN A 174 8.43 18.90 13.17
C ASN A 174 9.50 18.11 12.42
N GLN A 175 10.55 18.80 11.99
CA GLN A 175 11.60 18.22 11.16
C GLN A 175 12.41 17.15 11.88
N ASP A 176 12.74 17.30 13.16
CA ASP A 176 13.49 16.28 13.92
C ASP A 176 12.74 14.94 13.97
N HIS A 177 11.43 14.95 14.18
CA HIS A 177 10.62 13.74 14.15
C HIS A 177 10.53 13.15 12.75
N HIS A 178 10.41 14.00 11.73
CA HIS A 178 10.37 13.56 10.34
C HIS A 178 11.69 12.89 9.92
N ASP A 179 12.83 13.47 10.25
CA ASP A 179 14.14 12.92 9.93
C ASP A 179 14.35 11.54 10.57
N LYS A 180 13.93 11.39 11.84
CA LYS A 180 13.94 10.08 12.52
C LYS A 180 13.02 9.05 11.86
N LEU A 181 11.84 9.48 11.45
CA LEU A 181 10.89 8.62 10.74
C LEU A 181 11.47 8.17 9.39
N MET A 182 12.03 9.09 8.62
CA MET A 182 12.63 8.79 7.31
C MET A 182 13.92 7.98 7.44
N ALA A 183 14.71 8.18 8.50
CA ALA A 183 15.86 7.32 8.79
C ALA A 183 15.44 5.86 9.01
N ASN A 184 14.33 5.62 9.72
CA ASN A 184 13.76 4.28 9.87
C ASN A 184 13.22 3.73 8.53
N PHE A 185 12.54 4.55 7.74
CA PHE A 185 12.07 4.18 6.42
C PHE A 185 13.23 3.67 5.53
N PHE A 186 14.30 4.44 5.41
CA PHE A 186 15.46 4.06 4.59
C PHE A 186 16.22 2.86 5.17
N ALA A 187 16.41 2.79 6.48
CA ALA A 187 17.11 1.67 7.09
C ALA A 187 16.38 0.34 6.89
N GLN A 188 15.04 0.32 6.95
CA GLN A 188 14.27 -0.90 6.75
C GLN A 188 14.23 -1.33 5.28
N THR A 189 14.08 -0.40 4.36
CA THR A 189 14.14 -0.70 2.92
C THR A 189 15.53 -1.17 2.50
N GLU A 190 16.59 -0.54 3.00
CA GLU A 190 17.97 -0.96 2.76
C GLU A 190 18.23 -2.38 3.30
N ALA A 191 17.82 -2.65 4.54
CA ALA A 191 17.98 -3.96 5.14
C ALA A 191 17.26 -5.07 4.38
N LEU A 192 16.03 -4.81 3.91
CA LEU A 192 15.29 -5.76 3.08
C LEU A 192 15.92 -5.96 1.69
N MET A 193 16.51 -4.91 1.11
CA MET A 193 17.15 -4.98 -0.20
C MET A 193 18.48 -5.71 -0.17
N GLN A 194 19.30 -5.47 0.86
CA GLN A 194 20.67 -5.97 0.91
C GLN A 194 20.79 -7.31 1.66
N GLY A 195 19.92 -7.54 2.63
CA GLY A 195 20.03 -8.69 3.52
C GLY A 195 21.29 -8.64 4.39
N LYS A 196 21.69 -9.79 4.91
CA LYS A 196 22.89 -9.98 5.71
C LYS A 196 23.47 -11.37 5.49
N THR A 197 24.63 -11.42 4.87
CA THR A 197 25.28 -12.68 4.49
C THR A 197 25.91 -13.38 5.68
N GLU A 198 26.15 -14.69 5.55
CA GLU A 198 26.87 -15.50 6.52
C GLU A 198 28.25 -14.91 6.85
N ALA A 199 28.99 -14.44 5.85
CA ALA A 199 30.32 -13.86 6.04
C ALA A 199 30.28 -12.59 6.93
N GLN A 200 29.32 -11.69 6.67
CA GLN A 200 29.12 -10.47 7.46
C GLN A 200 28.72 -10.80 8.90
N VAL A 201 27.80 -11.77 9.08
CA VAL A 201 27.37 -12.20 10.41
C VAL A 201 28.55 -12.81 11.18
N ARG A 202 29.37 -13.65 10.55
CA ARG A 202 30.53 -14.27 11.15
C ARG A 202 31.53 -13.22 11.61
N GLU A 203 31.86 -12.26 10.77
CA GLU A 203 32.75 -11.15 11.11
C GLU A 203 32.27 -10.37 12.33
N GLU A 204 30.98 -9.99 12.35
CA GLU A 204 30.40 -9.26 13.48
C GLU A 204 30.39 -10.06 14.78
N LEU A 205 30.08 -11.35 14.73
CA LEU A 205 30.06 -12.19 15.92
C LEU A 205 31.47 -12.43 16.46
N VAL A 206 32.48 -12.62 15.59
CA VAL A 206 33.89 -12.69 15.98
C VAL A 206 34.34 -11.38 16.60
N ALA A 207 33.99 -10.23 16.02
CA ALA A 207 34.33 -8.92 16.60
C ALA A 207 33.70 -8.71 18.00
N LYS A 208 32.55 -9.38 18.28
CA LYS A 208 31.93 -9.41 19.62
C LYS A 208 32.54 -10.46 20.59
N GLY A 209 33.62 -11.12 20.18
CA GLY A 209 34.31 -12.11 21.01
C GLY A 209 33.74 -13.53 21.00
N LEU A 210 32.79 -13.81 20.07
CA LEU A 210 32.26 -15.17 19.93
C LEU A 210 33.16 -16.04 19.04
N SER A 211 33.30 -17.31 19.39
CA SER A 211 34.07 -18.30 18.63
C SER A 211 33.55 -19.72 18.85
N GLY A 212 34.00 -20.66 18.01
CA GLY A 212 33.61 -22.07 18.10
C GLY A 212 32.12 -22.33 18.10
N ASP A 213 31.67 -23.30 18.89
CA ASP A 213 30.26 -23.74 18.93
C ASP A 213 29.27 -22.62 19.24
N ALA A 214 29.65 -21.64 20.04
CA ALA A 214 28.77 -20.52 20.39
C ALA A 214 28.51 -19.63 19.18
N LEU A 215 29.54 -19.39 18.38
CA LEU A 215 29.40 -18.65 17.10
C LEU A 215 28.54 -19.40 16.12
N GLU A 216 28.80 -20.68 15.85
CA GLU A 216 28.08 -21.49 14.88
C GLU A 216 26.58 -21.63 15.24
N LYS A 217 26.27 -21.78 16.53
CA LYS A 217 24.88 -21.86 16.99
C LYS A 217 24.12 -20.53 16.85
N LEU A 218 24.78 -19.39 16.96
CA LEU A 218 24.14 -18.08 16.90
C LEU A 218 24.00 -17.55 15.47
N MET A 219 24.86 -17.93 14.55
CA MET A 219 24.91 -17.46 13.19
C MET A 219 23.56 -17.56 12.45
N PRO A 220 22.85 -18.71 12.45
CA PRO A 220 21.59 -18.84 11.71
C PRO A 220 20.50 -17.85 12.13
N PHE A 221 20.55 -17.35 13.37
CA PHE A 221 19.59 -16.38 13.89
C PHE A 221 19.90 -14.92 13.51
N LYS A 222 20.99 -14.70 12.79
CA LYS A 222 21.46 -13.36 12.40
C LYS A 222 21.57 -13.16 10.89
N ILE A 223 21.52 -14.24 10.14
CA ILE A 223 21.49 -14.21 8.68
C ILE A 223 20.05 -13.89 8.23
N PHE A 224 19.91 -13.02 7.23
CA PHE A 224 18.64 -12.80 6.53
C PHE A 224 18.89 -12.43 5.08
N SER A 225 18.01 -12.89 4.22
CA SER A 225 18.05 -12.58 2.78
C SER A 225 17.48 -11.19 2.50
N GLY A 226 18.03 -10.47 1.55
CA GLY A 226 17.45 -9.28 0.97
C GLY A 226 16.38 -9.63 -0.05
#